data_172965a1ba93c910da96f70f82bde543
#
_entry.id   172965a1ba93c910da96f70f82bde543
#
_cell.length_a   1.000
_cell.length_b   1.000
_cell.length_c   1.000
_cell.angle_alpha   90.00
_cell.angle_beta   90.00
_cell.angle_gamma   90.00
#
_symmetry.space_group_name_H-M   'P 1'
#
loop_
_entity.id
_entity.type
_entity.pdbx_description
1 polymer ?
#
loop_
_entity_poly.entity_id
_entity_poly.type
_entity_poly.pdbx_seq_one_letter_code
_entity_poly.pdbx_strand_id
1 'polypeptide(L)'
;MYLPKEFEQKMRRLLGEDYDNYSGSFAKGYGQTFRANQLKIQPAELLRRFAAKPVPWCGYGYYYEGEERLSAHPYYFGGAYYIQEPCAMAPASFLPVKPGDKVLDLCAAPGGKTRSEERRVGK
;
A
#
# COMPACT_ATOMS: atom_id res chain seq x y z
N MET A 1 7.14 -13.27 16.78
CA MET A 1 6.90 -14.11 15.57
C MET A 1 7.92 -15.24 15.58
N TYR A 2 7.51 -16.50 15.36
CA TYR A 2 8.43 -17.63 15.24
C TYR A 2 8.93 -17.69 13.78
N LEU A 3 10.22 -17.56 13.57
CA LEU A 3 10.86 -17.74 12.27
C LEU A 3 11.51 -19.12 12.21
N PRO A 4 11.44 -19.83 11.06
CA PRO A 4 12.16 -21.10 10.90
C PRO A 4 13.66 -20.91 11.05
N LYS A 5 14.31 -21.83 11.75
CA LYS A 5 15.77 -21.75 12.03
C LYS A 5 16.63 -21.62 10.76
N GLU A 6 16.29 -22.36 9.71
CA GLU A 6 17.00 -22.28 8.43
C GLU A 6 16.88 -20.90 7.78
N PHE A 7 15.70 -20.28 7.89
CA PHE A 7 15.48 -18.91 7.39
C PHE A 7 16.34 -17.93 8.20
N GLU A 8 16.34 -18.00 9.52
CA GLU A 8 17.17 -17.14 10.37
C GLU A 8 18.66 -17.26 10.03
N GLN A 9 19.16 -18.49 9.90
CA GLN A 9 20.56 -18.73 9.55
C GLN A 9 20.92 -18.14 8.17
N LYS A 10 20.02 -18.30 7.19
CA LYS A 10 20.20 -17.72 5.85
C LYS A 10 20.24 -16.19 5.92
N MET A 11 19.32 -15.59 6.64
CA MET A 11 19.23 -14.12 6.75
C MET A 11 20.41 -13.53 7.52
N ARG A 12 20.86 -14.18 8.61
CA ARG A 12 22.08 -13.77 9.33
C ARG A 12 23.31 -13.77 8.42
N ARG A 13 23.45 -14.80 7.59
CA ARG A 13 24.57 -14.89 6.63
C ARG A 13 24.50 -13.81 5.55
N LEU A 14 23.29 -13.45 5.09
CA LEU A 14 23.10 -12.47 4.03
C LEU A 14 23.22 -11.03 4.53
N LEU A 15 22.72 -10.73 5.72
CA LEU A 15 22.62 -9.38 6.26
C LEU A 15 23.74 -9.01 7.22
N GLY A 16 24.48 -9.99 7.76
CA GLY A 16 25.54 -9.72 8.71
C GLY A 16 25.06 -8.89 9.90
N GLU A 17 25.69 -7.73 10.10
CA GLU A 17 25.39 -6.80 11.20
C GLU A 17 23.96 -6.19 11.12
N ASP A 18 23.37 -6.12 9.93
CA ASP A 18 22.01 -5.59 9.76
C ASP A 18 20.90 -6.57 10.15
N TYR A 19 21.25 -7.83 10.48
CA TYR A 19 20.26 -8.85 10.81
C TYR A 19 19.39 -8.46 12.01
N ASP A 20 19.96 -7.87 13.06
CA ASP A 20 19.20 -7.54 14.26
C ASP A 20 18.18 -6.40 14.00
N ASN A 21 18.54 -5.42 13.18
CA ASN A 21 17.60 -4.40 12.71
C ASN A 21 16.47 -5.02 11.87
N TYR A 22 16.82 -5.92 10.97
CA TYR A 22 15.86 -6.65 10.14
C TYR A 22 14.91 -7.49 11.00
N SER A 23 15.44 -8.32 11.92
CA SER A 23 14.60 -9.16 12.78
C SER A 23 13.72 -8.35 13.72
N GLY A 24 14.22 -7.22 14.23
CA GLY A 24 13.48 -6.27 15.06
C GLY A 24 12.30 -5.62 14.33
N SER A 25 12.38 -5.50 13.01
CA SER A 25 11.28 -4.93 12.20
C SER A 25 10.00 -5.77 12.28
N PHE A 26 10.11 -7.09 12.41
CA PHE A 26 8.95 -7.98 12.55
C PHE A 26 8.17 -7.77 13.86
N ALA A 27 8.84 -7.33 14.92
CA ALA A 27 8.20 -7.04 16.20
C ALA A 27 7.37 -5.75 16.16
N LYS A 28 7.76 -4.79 15.33
CA LYS A 28 7.04 -3.51 15.18
C LYS A 28 5.70 -3.63 14.46
N GLY A 29 5.48 -4.73 13.75
CA GLY A 29 4.29 -4.92 12.90
C GLY A 29 4.27 -3.96 11.70
N TYR A 30 3.42 -4.26 10.74
CA TYR A 30 3.15 -3.35 9.64
C TYR A 30 1.88 -2.56 9.93
N GLY A 31 1.99 -1.24 9.99
CA GLY A 31 0.82 -0.38 10.01
C GLY A 31 -0.05 -0.62 8.76
N GLN A 32 -1.36 -0.49 8.90
CA GLN A 32 -2.25 -0.55 7.75
C GLN A 32 -2.03 0.69 6.87
N THR A 33 -2.08 0.51 5.58
CA THR A 33 -1.99 1.60 4.61
C THR A 33 -3.10 1.47 3.58
N PHE A 34 -3.59 2.59 3.07
CA PHE A 34 -4.63 2.59 2.06
C PHE A 34 -4.41 3.70 1.03
N ARG A 35 -4.98 3.49 -0.14
CA ARG A 35 -5.02 4.47 -1.21
C ARG A 35 -6.47 4.87 -1.48
N ALA A 36 -6.76 6.16 -1.43
CA ALA A 36 -8.09 6.71 -1.70
C ALA A 36 -8.52 6.47 -3.15
N ASN A 37 -9.79 6.14 -3.34
CA ASN A 37 -10.40 6.06 -4.65
C ASN A 37 -11.06 7.40 -5.00
N GLN A 38 -10.35 8.26 -5.68
CA GLN A 38 -10.81 9.60 -6.04
C GLN A 38 -12.06 9.64 -6.93
N LEU A 39 -12.40 8.53 -7.62
CA LEU A 39 -13.64 8.42 -8.39
C LEU A 39 -14.87 8.27 -7.49
N LYS A 40 -14.68 7.93 -6.21
CA LYS A 40 -15.79 7.66 -5.27
C LYS A 40 -15.82 8.56 -4.07
N ILE A 41 -14.68 9.08 -3.63
CA ILE A 41 -14.59 9.88 -2.41
C ILE A 41 -13.45 10.87 -2.50
N GLN A 42 -13.67 12.06 -1.97
CA GLN A 42 -12.60 13.05 -1.84
C GLN A 42 -11.65 12.65 -0.70
N PRO A 43 -10.32 12.75 -0.89
CA PRO A 43 -9.36 12.42 0.15
C PRO A 43 -9.62 13.13 1.48
N ALA A 44 -10.03 14.38 1.45
CA ALA A 44 -10.36 15.15 2.65
C ALA A 44 -11.51 14.55 3.47
N GLU A 45 -12.46 13.88 2.83
CA GLU A 45 -13.56 13.20 3.52
C GLU A 45 -13.08 11.94 4.24
N LEU A 46 -12.20 11.16 3.60
CA LEU A 46 -11.54 10.02 4.25
C LEU A 46 -10.72 10.44 5.46
N LEU A 47 -9.99 11.55 5.37
CA LEU A 47 -9.16 12.05 6.46
C LEU A 47 -9.97 12.64 7.63
N ARG A 48 -11.23 13.00 7.44
CA ARG A 48 -12.16 13.31 8.56
C ARG A 48 -12.56 12.05 9.34
N ARG A 49 -12.63 10.91 8.66
CA ARG A 49 -13.06 9.63 9.24
C ARG A 49 -11.91 8.83 9.81
N PHE A 50 -10.75 8.87 9.17
CA PHE A 50 -9.59 8.06 9.49
C PHE A 50 -8.40 8.94 9.87
N ALA A 51 -7.85 8.72 11.07
CA ALA A 51 -6.55 9.28 11.42
C ALA A 51 -5.48 8.66 10.53
N ALA A 52 -4.86 9.46 9.67
CA ALA A 52 -3.89 8.95 8.72
C ALA A 52 -2.89 10.02 8.28
N LYS A 53 -1.66 9.59 7.96
CA LYS A 53 -0.58 10.43 7.44
C LYS A 53 -0.35 10.15 5.96
N PRO A 54 -0.01 11.16 5.15
CA PRO A 54 0.22 10.96 3.73
C PRO A 54 1.46 10.10 3.46
N VAL A 55 1.38 9.29 2.41
CA VAL A 55 2.55 8.61 1.82
C VAL A 55 3.28 9.64 0.94
N PRO A 56 4.57 9.93 1.16
CA PRO A 56 5.26 11.06 0.51
C PRO A 56 5.28 11.02 -1.01
N TRP A 57 5.27 9.82 -1.60
CA TRP A 57 5.32 9.62 -3.06
C TRP A 57 3.98 9.30 -3.70
N CYS A 58 2.90 9.32 -2.94
CA CYS A 58 1.56 9.02 -3.46
C CYS A 58 0.55 10.00 -2.88
N GLY A 59 0.12 10.99 -3.63
CA GLY A 59 -0.80 12.03 -3.17
C GLY A 59 -2.16 11.54 -2.66
N TYR A 60 -2.48 10.27 -2.87
CA TYR A 60 -3.73 9.64 -2.44
C TYR A 60 -3.49 8.42 -1.54
N GLY A 61 -2.23 8.16 -1.17
CA GLY A 61 -1.80 7.09 -0.28
C GLY A 61 -1.66 7.59 1.15
N TYR A 62 -2.05 6.76 2.12
CA TYR A 62 -2.05 7.12 3.53
C TYR A 62 -1.59 5.98 4.41
N TYR A 63 -0.75 6.30 5.41
CA TYR A 63 -0.47 5.45 6.56
C TYR A 63 -1.60 5.63 7.57
N TYR A 64 -2.31 4.56 7.89
CA TYR A 64 -3.40 4.58 8.84
C TYR A 64 -2.88 4.51 10.27
N GLU A 65 -3.34 5.41 11.13
CA GLU A 65 -2.91 5.51 12.53
C GLU A 65 -3.98 5.03 13.52
N GLY A 66 -5.14 4.59 13.03
CA GLY A 66 -6.22 4.09 13.88
C GLY A 66 -6.09 2.59 14.17
N GLU A 67 -6.98 2.11 15.03
CA GLU A 67 -7.01 0.71 15.48
C GLU A 67 -8.03 -0.15 14.70
N GLU A 68 -8.97 0.47 14.01
CA GLU A 68 -10.00 -0.23 13.26
C GLU A 68 -9.40 -1.06 12.12
N ARG A 69 -9.93 -2.25 11.89
CA ARG A 69 -9.53 -3.07 10.75
C ARG A 69 -10.11 -2.50 9.46
N LEU A 70 -9.29 -1.86 8.65
CA LEU A 70 -9.71 -1.23 7.39
C LEU A 70 -10.46 -2.18 6.45
N SER A 71 -10.09 -3.46 6.40
CA SER A 71 -10.75 -4.46 5.55
C SER A 71 -12.17 -4.84 6.00
N ALA A 72 -12.56 -4.50 7.21
CA ALA A 72 -13.90 -4.74 7.74
C ALA A 72 -14.82 -3.50 7.65
N HIS A 73 -14.28 -2.35 7.27
CA HIS A 73 -15.02 -1.10 7.23
C HIS A 73 -15.95 -1.00 6.00
N PRO A 74 -17.18 -0.46 6.10
CA PRO A 74 -18.11 -0.30 4.97
C PRO A 74 -17.51 0.43 3.75
N TYR A 75 -16.66 1.42 3.97
CA TYR A 75 -15.98 2.15 2.90
C TYR A 75 -15.03 1.26 2.08
N TYR A 76 -14.47 0.21 2.67
CA TYR A 76 -13.68 -0.78 1.93
C TYR A 76 -14.56 -1.55 0.95
N PHE A 77 -15.70 -2.05 1.42
CA PHE A 77 -16.67 -2.77 0.58
C PHE A 77 -17.27 -1.85 -0.48
N GLY A 78 -17.53 -0.58 -0.14
CA GLY A 78 -17.94 0.45 -1.09
C GLY A 78 -16.86 0.86 -2.10
N GLY A 79 -15.62 0.40 -1.91
CA GLY A 79 -14.49 0.73 -2.79
C GLY A 79 -14.03 2.18 -2.69
N ALA A 80 -14.28 2.85 -1.56
CA ALA A 80 -13.82 4.22 -1.30
C ALA A 80 -12.29 4.30 -1.18
N TYR A 81 -11.66 3.22 -0.76
CA TYR A 81 -10.21 3.06 -0.74
C TYR A 81 -9.81 1.62 -1.05
N TYR A 82 -8.54 1.44 -1.34
CA TYR A 82 -7.88 0.16 -1.55
C TYR A 82 -6.75 0.00 -0.55
N ILE A 83 -6.71 -1.14 0.16
CA ILE A 83 -5.60 -1.47 1.07
C ILE A 83 -4.40 -1.85 0.20
N GLN A 84 -3.32 -1.11 0.30
CA GLN A 84 -2.16 -1.27 -0.56
C GLN A 84 -0.90 -0.87 0.21
N GLU A 85 0.18 -1.61 0.06
CA GLU A 85 1.47 -1.25 0.63
C GLU A 85 2.03 0.02 -0.02
N PRO A 86 2.74 0.87 0.73
CA PRO A 86 3.25 2.13 0.23
C PRO A 86 4.17 1.97 -0.98
N CYS A 87 5.06 0.97 -0.97
CA CYS A 87 5.94 0.69 -2.10
C CYS A 87 5.17 0.26 -3.36
N ALA A 88 4.06 -0.45 -3.20
CA ALA A 88 3.21 -0.84 -4.33
C ALA A 88 2.41 0.33 -4.93
N MET A 89 2.33 1.47 -4.25
CA MET A 89 1.71 2.70 -4.77
C MET A 89 2.66 3.47 -5.71
N ALA A 90 3.98 3.28 -5.56
CA ALA A 90 4.99 4.06 -6.28
C ALA A 90 4.91 3.92 -7.82
N PRO A 91 4.80 2.72 -8.42
CA PRO A 91 4.77 2.59 -9.87
C PRO A 91 3.70 3.46 -10.51
N ALA A 92 2.46 3.35 -10.04
CA ALA A 92 1.35 4.15 -10.54
C ALA A 92 1.49 5.67 -10.30
N SER A 93 2.22 6.05 -9.27
CA SER A 93 2.42 7.47 -8.94
C SER A 93 3.44 8.15 -9.84
N PHE A 94 4.43 7.40 -10.32
CA PHE A 94 5.54 7.92 -11.13
C PHE A 94 5.37 7.70 -12.64
N LEU A 95 4.53 6.78 -13.07
CA LEU A 95 4.27 6.57 -14.50
C LEU A 95 3.53 7.77 -15.09
N PRO A 96 4.02 8.36 -16.20
CA PRO A 96 3.41 9.54 -16.84
C PRO A 96 2.22 9.16 -17.74
N VAL A 97 1.32 8.31 -17.27
CA VAL A 97 0.16 7.82 -18.04
C VAL A 97 -0.88 8.91 -18.19
N LYS A 98 -1.44 9.04 -19.40
CA LYS A 98 -2.48 10.01 -19.78
C LYS A 98 -3.73 9.30 -20.26
N PRO A 99 -4.92 9.96 -20.22
CA PRO A 99 -6.12 9.42 -20.85
C PRO A 99 -5.89 9.06 -22.33
N GLY A 100 -6.27 7.83 -22.71
CA GLY A 100 -6.08 7.30 -24.06
C GLY A 100 -4.79 6.50 -24.26
N ASP A 101 -3.86 6.50 -23.31
CA ASP A 101 -2.66 5.67 -23.41
C ASP A 101 -3.00 4.18 -23.27
N LYS A 102 -2.28 3.36 -24.05
CA LYS A 102 -2.33 1.89 -23.92
C LYS A 102 -1.27 1.45 -22.93
N VAL A 103 -1.69 0.86 -21.82
CA VAL A 103 -0.78 0.39 -20.75
C VAL A 103 -0.79 -1.12 -20.68
N LEU A 104 0.40 -1.73 -20.67
CA LEU A 104 0.61 -3.16 -20.46
C LEU A 104 1.12 -3.38 -19.03
N ASP A 105 0.35 -4.08 -18.21
CA ASP A 105 0.78 -4.51 -16.89
C ASP A 105 1.25 -5.96 -16.92
N LEU A 106 2.56 -6.16 -16.88
CA LEU A 106 3.19 -7.49 -16.85
C LEU A 106 3.09 -8.18 -15.48
N CYS A 107 2.64 -7.46 -14.45
CA CYS A 107 2.47 -7.95 -13.07
C CYS A 107 1.03 -7.77 -12.59
N ALA A 108 0.04 -7.94 -13.47
CA ALA A 108 -1.36 -7.61 -13.25
C ALA A 108 -2.03 -8.40 -12.10
N ALA A 109 -1.59 -9.61 -11.81
CA ALA A 109 -2.16 -10.41 -10.72
C ALA A 109 -1.48 -10.09 -9.38
N PRO A 110 -2.25 -9.86 -8.30
CA PRO A 110 -3.70 -9.84 -8.13
C PRO A 110 -4.39 -8.47 -8.41
N GLY A 111 -3.79 -7.57 -9.19
CA GLY A 111 -4.40 -6.31 -9.60
C GLY A 111 -4.07 -5.09 -8.74
N GLY A 112 -3.17 -5.23 -7.77
CA GLY A 112 -2.81 -4.14 -6.85
C GLY A 112 -2.22 -2.90 -7.52
N LYS A 113 -1.54 -3.06 -8.65
CA LYS A 113 -0.96 -1.96 -9.45
C LYS A 113 -1.91 -1.53 -10.56
N THR A 114 -2.47 -2.46 -11.31
CA THR A 114 -3.42 -2.21 -12.42
C THR A 114 -4.60 -1.33 -12.01
N ARG A 115 -5.23 -1.62 -10.89
CA ARG A 115 -6.32 -0.79 -10.34
C ARG A 115 -5.91 0.65 -10.04
N SER A 116 -4.65 0.90 -9.80
CA SER A 116 -4.11 2.24 -9.60
C SER A 116 -4.08 3.01 -10.90
N GLU A 117 -3.71 2.38 -12.01
CA GLU A 117 -3.67 2.97 -13.35
C GLU A 117 -5.07 3.23 -13.90
N GLU A 118 -6.00 2.29 -13.80
CA GLU A 118 -7.39 2.47 -14.25
C GLU A 118 -8.05 3.70 -13.62
N ARG A 119 -7.78 3.96 -12.34
CA ARG A 119 -8.32 5.13 -11.65
C ARG A 119 -7.70 6.43 -12.08
N ARG A 120 -6.46 6.40 -12.57
CA ARG A 120 -5.75 7.59 -13.03
C ARG A 120 -6.16 7.98 -14.44
N VAL A 121 -6.44 7.00 -15.29
CA VAL A 121 -6.77 7.21 -16.70
C VAL A 121 -8.25 7.54 -16.92
N GLY A 122 -9.09 7.34 -15.90
CA GLY A 122 -10.53 7.65 -15.94
C GLY A 122 -11.23 6.84 -17.04
N LYS A 123 -11.64 5.62 -16.72
CA LYS A 123 -12.64 4.91 -17.50
C LYS A 123 -14.02 5.47 -17.24
#